data_e66ffc57f8f581d04471e04a2302aea0
#
_entry.id   e66ffc57f8f581d04471e04a2302aea0
#
_cell.length_a   1.000
_cell.length_b   1.000
_cell.length_c   1.000
_cell.angle_alpha   90.00
_cell.angle_beta   90.00
_cell.angle_gamma   90.00
#
_symmetry.space_group_name_H-M   'P 1'
#
loop_
_entity.id
_entity.type
_entity.pdbx_description
1 polymer ?
#
loop_
_entity_poly.entity_id
_entity_poly.type
_entity_poly.pdbx_seq_one_letter_code
_entity_poly.pdbx_strand_id
1 'polypeptide(L)'
;MGRLFWKFFFASWCALVIAAVGAAGAVWLQFRSGLFQPPLTGPRIELDLAASALRYGGPEALRDWLSDAGRHGMPSVYAVNAAGEDVLGRPVSAAQVARARSALTAGDAHAPVRAVATTAGERYVVFAEPSSMRRRPVFEKGPAGLRPGRGLWPWMHIVAGTLASLLVSALLAWYMARPIRNLRSAFDAAARGHLETRVGPLMGRRRDEIADLGKDFDRMAEQLQRLMAAQRGLLRDVSHELRSPLARLQAAIGLLRQDPNEHERSLARIEREAVRLNELVGELLTLARLDSGSITEPSEKIELSDIVADIAEDAKFEAETSGRLLELSTLESAAVFGRSQLLHRAIENVVRNALQYTPPGTAVRIALAVDPLASHAVLTIEDHGPGIPEDELANSFRPFFRASSAPDGKGFGLGLAIARRAIEVHHGTIAMQNVAGNGLRVTIKLPLAAS
;
A
#
# COMPACT_ATOMS: atom_id res chain seq x y z
N MET A 1 -25.28 -4.15 -10.57
CA MET A 1 -23.85 -4.01 -10.93
C MET A 1 -23.48 -2.54 -11.06
N GLY A 2 -22.37 -2.08 -10.43
CA GLY A 2 -22.01 -0.65 -10.41
C GLY A 2 -21.38 -0.17 -11.72
N ARG A 3 -21.38 1.15 -11.96
CA ARG A 3 -20.75 1.78 -13.14
C ARG A 3 -19.29 1.38 -13.36
N LEU A 4 -18.55 1.11 -12.26
CA LEU A 4 -17.13 0.71 -12.29
C LEU A 4 -16.95 -0.69 -12.87
N PHE A 5 -17.83 -1.65 -12.50
CA PHE A 5 -17.83 -3.00 -13.08
C PHE A 5 -17.90 -2.96 -14.60
N TRP A 6 -18.85 -2.19 -15.14
CA TRP A 6 -19.05 -2.08 -16.59
C TRP A 6 -17.85 -1.44 -17.29
N LYS A 7 -17.21 -0.44 -16.67
CA LYS A 7 -15.98 0.17 -17.23
C LYS A 7 -14.84 -0.83 -17.32
N PHE A 8 -14.55 -1.58 -16.25
CA PHE A 8 -13.51 -2.61 -16.27
C PHE A 8 -13.85 -3.75 -17.20
N PHE A 9 -15.12 -4.19 -17.21
CA PHE A 9 -15.59 -5.24 -18.10
C PHE A 9 -15.37 -4.88 -19.57
N PHE A 10 -15.88 -3.73 -20.00
CA PHE A 10 -15.73 -3.30 -21.38
C PHE A 10 -14.28 -3.00 -21.76
N ALA A 11 -13.50 -2.37 -20.91
CA ALA A 11 -12.08 -2.11 -21.17
C ALA A 11 -11.29 -3.41 -21.34
N SER A 12 -11.48 -4.37 -20.44
CA SER A 12 -10.83 -5.68 -20.51
C SER A 12 -11.30 -6.50 -21.71
N TRP A 13 -12.60 -6.50 -21.97
CA TRP A 13 -13.17 -7.21 -23.12
C TRP A 13 -12.71 -6.62 -24.45
N CYS A 14 -12.74 -5.30 -24.63
CA CYS A 14 -12.22 -4.63 -25.82
C CYS A 14 -10.72 -4.94 -26.04
N ALA A 15 -9.91 -4.90 -24.99
CA ALA A 15 -8.48 -5.23 -25.08
C ALA A 15 -8.27 -6.68 -25.58
N LEU A 16 -9.02 -7.64 -25.04
CA LEU A 16 -8.97 -9.04 -25.47
C LEU A 16 -9.44 -9.22 -26.91
N VAL A 17 -10.52 -8.52 -27.34
CA VAL A 17 -11.02 -8.57 -28.72
C VAL A 17 -10.00 -7.96 -29.68
N ILE A 18 -9.41 -6.81 -29.35
CA ILE A 18 -8.38 -6.16 -30.16
C ILE A 18 -7.16 -7.08 -30.30
N ALA A 19 -6.71 -7.71 -29.22
CA ALA A 19 -5.60 -8.66 -29.24
C ALA A 19 -5.92 -9.88 -30.14
N ALA A 20 -7.12 -10.43 -30.04
CA ALA A 20 -7.57 -11.55 -30.86
C ALA A 20 -7.66 -11.19 -32.35
N VAL A 21 -8.22 -10.03 -32.68
CA VAL A 21 -8.30 -9.51 -34.05
C VAL A 21 -6.90 -9.22 -34.60
N GLY A 22 -6.02 -8.64 -33.79
CA GLY A 22 -4.61 -8.38 -34.15
C GLY A 22 -3.85 -9.68 -34.46
N ALA A 23 -4.00 -10.70 -33.60
CA ALA A 23 -3.39 -12.01 -33.84
C ALA A 23 -3.93 -12.69 -35.09
N ALA A 24 -5.25 -12.68 -35.31
CA ALA A 24 -5.88 -13.22 -36.52
C ALA A 24 -5.41 -12.46 -37.77
N GLY A 25 -5.31 -11.13 -37.70
CA GLY A 25 -4.78 -10.29 -38.77
C GLY A 25 -3.33 -10.58 -39.10
N ALA A 26 -2.47 -10.77 -38.07
CA ALA A 26 -1.07 -11.13 -38.25
C ALA A 26 -0.92 -12.50 -38.94
N VAL A 27 -1.68 -13.50 -38.52
CA VAL A 27 -1.74 -14.83 -39.16
C VAL A 27 -2.20 -14.73 -40.59
N TRP A 28 -3.29 -13.95 -40.85
CA TRP A 28 -3.81 -13.74 -42.22
C TRP A 28 -2.78 -13.04 -43.12
N LEU A 29 -2.09 -12.01 -42.62
CA LEU A 29 -1.00 -11.32 -43.34
C LEU A 29 0.15 -12.26 -43.66
N GLN A 30 0.56 -13.13 -42.74
CA GLN A 30 1.58 -14.15 -42.95
C GLN A 30 1.17 -15.15 -44.04
N PHE A 31 -0.11 -15.57 -44.08
CA PHE A 31 -0.60 -16.41 -45.17
C PHE A 31 -0.66 -15.66 -46.53
N ARG A 32 -1.02 -14.38 -46.54
CA ARG A 32 -1.11 -13.58 -47.75
C ARG A 32 0.25 -13.15 -48.31
N SER A 33 1.25 -12.90 -47.44
CA SER A 33 2.58 -12.46 -47.84
C SER A 33 3.49 -13.59 -48.38
N GLY A 34 2.97 -14.83 -48.43
CA GLY A 34 3.74 -15.97 -48.92
C GLY A 34 4.95 -16.35 -48.08
N LEU A 35 5.12 -15.76 -46.90
CA LEU A 35 6.20 -16.10 -45.95
C LEU A 35 6.04 -17.49 -45.34
N PHE A 36 4.87 -18.07 -45.41
CA PHE A 36 4.62 -19.48 -45.14
C PHE A 36 4.71 -20.21 -46.50
N GLN A 37 5.95 -20.34 -47.02
CA GLN A 37 6.21 -21.39 -48.01
C GLN A 37 6.10 -22.71 -47.25
N PRO A 38 5.21 -23.64 -47.66
CA PRO A 38 5.26 -25.00 -47.14
C PRO A 38 6.66 -25.52 -47.36
N PRO A 39 7.20 -26.39 -46.48
CA PRO A 39 8.56 -26.93 -46.62
C PRO A 39 8.67 -27.44 -48.07
N LEU A 40 9.74 -27.01 -48.74
CA LEU A 40 10.01 -27.24 -50.15
C LEU A 40 10.10 -28.77 -50.44
N THR A 41 8.98 -29.45 -50.47
CA THR A 41 8.80 -30.82 -50.94
C THR A 41 8.08 -30.74 -52.26
N GLY A 42 8.82 -30.54 -53.32
CA GLY A 42 8.25 -30.46 -54.65
C GLY A 42 9.25 -31.01 -55.67
N PRO A 43 8.75 -31.35 -56.83
CA PRO A 43 9.55 -31.93 -57.92
C PRO A 43 10.80 -31.12 -58.31
N ARG A 44 10.85 -29.85 -57.94
CA ARG A 44 12.04 -28.97 -58.18
C ARG A 44 13.26 -29.33 -57.34
N ILE A 45 13.05 -29.66 -56.05
CA ILE A 45 14.19 -30.05 -55.19
C ILE A 45 14.78 -31.37 -55.69
N GLU A 46 13.93 -32.29 -56.06
CA GLU A 46 14.36 -33.59 -56.57
C GLU A 46 15.15 -33.42 -57.87
N LEU A 47 14.70 -32.53 -58.77
CA LEU A 47 15.43 -32.16 -59.96
C LEU A 47 16.78 -31.49 -59.68
N ASP A 48 16.80 -30.56 -58.71
CA ASP A 48 18.02 -29.85 -58.35
C ASP A 48 19.03 -30.80 -57.64
N LEU A 49 18.53 -31.73 -56.83
CA LEU A 49 19.33 -32.79 -56.21
C LEU A 49 19.90 -33.77 -57.28
N ALA A 50 19.05 -34.23 -58.19
CA ALA A 50 19.47 -35.07 -59.31
C ALA A 50 20.48 -34.35 -60.21
N ALA A 51 20.24 -33.05 -60.50
CA ALA A 51 21.18 -32.22 -61.24
C ALA A 51 22.52 -32.05 -60.55
N SER A 52 22.51 -31.90 -59.20
CA SER A 52 23.73 -31.79 -58.40
C SER A 52 24.49 -33.09 -58.33
N ALA A 53 23.81 -34.24 -58.15
CA ALA A 53 24.41 -35.55 -58.17
C ALA A 53 25.11 -35.82 -59.50
N LEU A 54 24.46 -35.49 -60.60
CA LEU A 54 25.00 -35.62 -61.94
C LEU A 54 26.21 -34.69 -62.19
N ARG A 55 26.13 -33.43 -61.74
CA ARG A 55 27.16 -32.41 -61.96
C ARG A 55 28.45 -32.75 -61.23
N TYR A 56 28.39 -33.19 -60.00
CA TYR A 56 29.53 -33.38 -59.15
C TYR A 56 29.99 -34.84 -59.02
N GLY A 57 29.08 -35.79 -59.09
CA GLY A 57 29.35 -37.20 -58.92
C GLY A 57 29.27 -38.03 -60.25
N GLY A 58 28.86 -37.37 -61.36
CA GLY A 58 28.74 -38.03 -62.66
C GLY A 58 27.55 -38.99 -62.79
N PRO A 59 27.52 -39.77 -63.93
CA PRO A 59 26.36 -40.66 -64.23
C PRO A 59 26.22 -41.80 -63.23
N GLU A 60 27.29 -42.27 -62.59
CA GLU A 60 27.19 -43.34 -61.59
C GLU A 60 26.53 -42.86 -60.28
N ALA A 61 26.99 -41.73 -59.76
CA ALA A 61 26.35 -41.14 -58.54
C ALA A 61 24.86 -40.80 -58.75
N LEU A 62 24.51 -40.37 -59.97
CA LEU A 62 23.06 -40.13 -60.27
C LEU A 62 22.36 -41.50 -60.39
N ARG A 63 22.94 -42.56 -60.91
CA ARG A 63 22.30 -43.88 -60.97
C ARG A 63 22.02 -44.43 -59.57
N ASP A 64 23.01 -44.35 -58.69
CA ASP A 64 22.82 -44.77 -57.27
C ASP A 64 21.72 -43.96 -56.59
N TRP A 65 21.76 -42.64 -56.72
CA TRP A 65 20.73 -41.76 -56.18
C TRP A 65 19.33 -42.06 -56.76
N LEU A 66 19.18 -42.24 -58.06
CA LEU A 66 17.89 -42.56 -58.71
C LEU A 66 17.38 -43.95 -58.30
N SER A 67 18.28 -44.92 -58.10
CA SER A 67 17.88 -46.26 -57.68
C SER A 67 17.38 -46.28 -56.25
N ASP A 68 17.93 -45.46 -55.39
CA ASP A 68 17.48 -45.30 -53.99
C ASP A 68 16.20 -44.47 -53.92
N ALA A 69 16.15 -43.36 -54.66
CA ALA A 69 14.96 -42.51 -54.79
C ALA A 69 13.72 -43.30 -55.29
N GLY A 70 13.91 -44.21 -56.23
CA GLY A 70 12.87 -45.11 -56.73
C GLY A 70 12.31 -46.04 -55.67
N ARG A 71 13.10 -46.52 -54.72
CA ARG A 71 12.64 -47.36 -53.60
C ARG A 71 11.77 -46.57 -52.63
N HIS A 72 12.02 -45.28 -52.49
CA HIS A 72 11.26 -44.40 -51.60
C HIS A 72 10.08 -43.72 -52.28
N GLY A 73 9.72 -44.16 -53.52
CA GLY A 73 8.55 -43.71 -54.25
C GLY A 73 8.63 -42.24 -54.66
N MET A 74 9.83 -41.71 -54.90
CA MET A 74 10.02 -40.36 -55.49
C MET A 74 9.58 -40.30 -56.94
N PRO A 75 9.17 -39.14 -57.50
CA PRO A 75 8.76 -39.02 -58.89
C PRO A 75 9.86 -39.48 -59.83
N SER A 76 9.43 -40.03 -60.99
CA SER A 76 10.37 -40.53 -62.03
C SER A 76 11.11 -39.34 -62.64
N VAL A 77 12.33 -39.11 -62.21
CA VAL A 77 13.27 -38.19 -62.85
C VAL A 77 14.07 -38.94 -63.90
N TYR A 78 14.12 -38.37 -65.10
CA TYR A 78 14.93 -38.90 -66.23
C TYR A 78 16.12 -37.99 -66.47
N ALA A 79 17.25 -38.59 -66.77
CA ALA A 79 18.45 -37.87 -67.16
C ALA A 79 18.95 -38.46 -68.47
N VAL A 80 18.77 -37.74 -69.57
CA VAL A 80 19.08 -38.21 -70.91
C VAL A 80 20.34 -37.55 -71.49
N ASN A 81 21.19 -38.34 -72.13
CA ASN A 81 22.37 -37.86 -72.77
C ASN A 81 22.05 -37.21 -74.15
N ALA A 82 23.11 -36.81 -74.92
CA ALA A 82 22.91 -36.19 -76.22
C ALA A 82 22.26 -37.14 -77.25
N ALA A 83 22.47 -38.47 -77.12
CA ALA A 83 21.88 -39.51 -77.96
C ALA A 83 20.39 -39.82 -77.62
N GLY A 84 19.85 -39.27 -76.46
CA GLY A 84 18.47 -39.50 -76.00
C GLY A 84 18.35 -40.75 -75.13
N GLU A 85 19.44 -41.32 -74.61
CA GLU A 85 19.45 -42.49 -73.75
C GLU A 85 19.44 -42.06 -72.28
N ASP A 86 18.55 -42.66 -71.42
CA ASP A 86 18.48 -42.40 -70.01
C ASP A 86 19.63 -43.10 -69.27
N VAL A 87 20.17 -42.42 -68.25
CA VAL A 87 21.26 -42.94 -67.40
C VAL A 87 20.95 -44.28 -66.73
N LEU A 88 19.68 -44.58 -66.46
CA LEU A 88 19.23 -45.88 -65.93
C LEU A 88 18.84 -46.87 -67.05
N GLY A 89 18.98 -46.51 -68.33
CA GLY A 89 18.59 -47.37 -69.43
C GLY A 89 17.06 -47.55 -69.58
N ARG A 90 16.30 -46.69 -68.99
CA ARG A 90 14.81 -46.74 -69.08
C ARG A 90 14.33 -46.23 -70.44
N PRO A 91 13.28 -46.81 -71.01
CA PRO A 91 12.80 -46.36 -72.32
C PRO A 91 12.17 -44.96 -72.17
N VAL A 92 12.73 -44.00 -72.90
CA VAL A 92 12.24 -42.60 -72.95
C VAL A 92 11.72 -42.32 -74.34
N SER A 93 10.50 -41.82 -74.49
CA SER A 93 9.97 -41.55 -75.82
C SER A 93 10.66 -40.31 -76.45
N ALA A 94 10.86 -40.33 -77.77
CA ALA A 94 11.42 -39.18 -78.50
C ALA A 94 10.59 -37.89 -78.30
N ALA A 95 9.29 -38.02 -78.11
CA ALA A 95 8.40 -36.90 -77.80
C ALA A 95 8.62 -36.30 -76.41
N GLN A 96 9.02 -37.07 -75.37
CA GLN A 96 9.37 -36.60 -74.05
C GLN A 96 10.69 -35.81 -74.08
N VAL A 97 11.70 -36.34 -74.76
CA VAL A 97 12.99 -35.65 -74.94
C VAL A 97 12.85 -34.35 -75.70
N ALA A 98 12.05 -34.36 -76.82
CA ALA A 98 11.77 -33.13 -77.56
C ALA A 98 11.10 -32.05 -76.74
N ARG A 99 10.08 -32.41 -75.95
CA ARG A 99 9.43 -31.49 -75.05
C ARG A 99 10.35 -30.93 -73.97
N ALA A 100 11.20 -31.76 -73.38
CA ALA A 100 12.16 -31.31 -72.39
C ALA A 100 13.19 -30.31 -73.00
N ARG A 101 13.66 -30.58 -74.23
CA ARG A 101 14.59 -29.70 -74.97
C ARG A 101 13.93 -28.37 -75.37
N SER A 102 12.66 -28.41 -75.85
CA SER A 102 11.92 -27.19 -76.18
C SER A 102 11.63 -26.31 -74.96
N ALA A 103 11.35 -26.89 -73.81
CA ALA A 103 11.17 -26.16 -72.54
C ALA A 103 12.48 -25.46 -72.08
N LEU A 104 13.64 -26.06 -72.33
CA LEU A 104 14.92 -25.43 -72.05
C LEU A 104 15.22 -24.25 -72.98
N THR A 105 14.88 -24.37 -74.27
CA THR A 105 15.08 -23.32 -75.28
C THR A 105 14.11 -22.17 -75.10
N ALA A 106 12.91 -22.42 -74.61
CA ALA A 106 11.89 -21.39 -74.29
C ALA A 106 12.23 -20.52 -73.05
N GLY A 107 13.26 -20.87 -72.27
CA GLY A 107 13.68 -20.12 -71.11
C GLY A 107 12.65 -20.11 -69.98
N ASP A 108 11.69 -21.05 -69.95
CA ASP A 108 10.67 -21.13 -68.91
C ASP A 108 11.29 -21.53 -67.58
N ALA A 109 11.52 -20.53 -66.73
CA ALA A 109 12.07 -20.73 -65.39
C ALA A 109 11.20 -21.66 -64.49
N HIS A 110 9.96 -21.96 -64.92
CA HIS A 110 9.02 -22.80 -64.18
C HIS A 110 8.95 -24.23 -64.72
N ALA A 111 9.56 -24.49 -65.84
CA ALA A 111 9.60 -25.84 -66.41
C ALA A 111 10.42 -26.81 -65.52
N PRO A 112 9.92 -28.01 -65.25
CA PRO A 112 10.61 -29.02 -64.46
C PRO A 112 11.71 -29.70 -65.29
N VAL A 113 12.64 -28.92 -65.84
CA VAL A 113 13.76 -29.37 -66.69
C VAL A 113 15.00 -28.60 -66.34
N ARG A 114 16.17 -29.29 -66.35
CA ARG A 114 17.50 -28.70 -66.11
C ARG A 114 18.51 -29.26 -67.15
N ALA A 115 19.28 -28.38 -67.72
CA ALA A 115 20.47 -28.79 -68.50
C ALA A 115 21.66 -28.86 -67.54
N VAL A 116 22.36 -29.97 -67.51
CA VAL A 116 23.48 -30.22 -66.62
C VAL A 116 24.67 -30.68 -67.47
N ALA A 117 25.86 -30.09 -67.23
CA ALA A 117 27.14 -30.59 -67.77
C ALA A 117 27.88 -31.27 -66.62
N THR A 118 28.37 -32.47 -66.87
CA THR A 118 29.22 -33.19 -65.90
C THR A 118 30.60 -32.59 -65.90
N THR A 119 31.40 -32.93 -64.88
CA THR A 119 32.85 -32.59 -64.79
C THR A 119 33.64 -33.15 -65.93
N ALA A 120 33.21 -34.23 -66.61
CA ALA A 120 33.83 -34.85 -67.82
C ALA A 120 33.37 -34.12 -69.10
N GLY A 121 32.56 -33.07 -69.10
CA GLY A 121 32.12 -32.31 -70.26
C GLY A 121 30.91 -32.88 -70.98
N GLU A 122 30.32 -33.96 -70.49
CA GLU A 122 29.11 -34.55 -71.07
C GLU A 122 27.92 -33.76 -70.70
N ARG A 123 26.92 -33.54 -71.63
CA ARG A 123 25.71 -32.78 -71.43
C ARG A 123 24.53 -33.70 -71.30
N TYR A 124 23.75 -33.48 -70.18
CA TYR A 124 22.51 -34.21 -69.92
C TYR A 124 21.36 -33.25 -69.78
N VAL A 125 20.16 -33.72 -70.08
CA VAL A 125 18.90 -33.03 -69.81
C VAL A 125 18.18 -33.84 -68.72
N VAL A 126 18.03 -33.23 -67.55
CA VAL A 126 17.34 -33.81 -66.40
C VAL A 126 15.91 -33.24 -66.39
N PHE A 127 14.89 -34.11 -66.41
CA PHE A 127 13.48 -33.69 -66.36
C PHE A 127 12.63 -34.68 -65.60
N ALA A 128 11.51 -34.21 -65.05
CA ALA A 128 10.52 -35.06 -64.39
C ALA A 128 9.27 -35.21 -65.27
N GLU A 129 8.69 -36.40 -65.25
CA GLU A 129 7.52 -36.70 -66.09
C GLU A 129 6.24 -36.01 -65.51
N PRO A 130 5.45 -35.28 -66.31
CA PRO A 130 4.19 -34.62 -65.86
C PRO A 130 3.17 -35.61 -65.32
N SER A 131 3.14 -36.85 -65.76
CA SER A 131 2.22 -37.90 -65.30
C SER A 131 2.58 -38.36 -63.87
N SER A 132 3.87 -38.33 -63.47
CA SER A 132 4.29 -38.66 -62.11
C SER A 132 3.96 -37.53 -61.10
N MET A 133 3.85 -36.29 -61.58
CA MET A 133 3.44 -35.15 -60.80
C MET A 133 1.94 -35.17 -60.41
N ARG A 134 1.09 -35.82 -61.21
CA ARG A 134 -0.36 -35.91 -60.96
C ARG A 134 -0.75 -37.07 -60.01
N ARG A 135 0.14 -37.97 -59.69
CA ARG A 135 -0.15 -39.17 -58.86
C ARG A 135 0.40 -39.10 -57.44
N ARG A 136 0.45 -37.94 -56.82
CA ARG A 136 0.63 -37.94 -55.40
C ARG A 136 -0.42 -37.10 -54.71
N PRO A 137 -1.43 -37.73 -54.11
CA PRO A 137 -1.98 -37.26 -52.88
C PRO A 137 -0.98 -37.65 -51.76
N VAL A 138 0.15 -36.90 -51.60
CA VAL A 138 1.08 -37.12 -50.48
C VAL A 138 0.47 -36.72 -49.14
N PHE A 139 -0.76 -36.26 -49.12
CA PHE A 139 -1.52 -35.93 -47.95
C PHE A 139 -2.84 -36.69 -47.79
N GLU A 140 -2.96 -37.91 -48.36
CA GLU A 140 -4.19 -38.70 -48.17
C GLU A 140 -4.12 -39.70 -47.01
N LYS A 141 -3.02 -39.77 -46.28
CA LYS A 141 -2.89 -40.58 -45.04
C LYS A 141 -2.12 -39.84 -43.98
N GLY A 142 -2.50 -38.62 -43.65
CA GLY A 142 -2.47 -38.19 -42.25
C GLY A 142 -3.51 -39.01 -41.49
N PRO A 143 -3.42 -39.12 -40.16
CA PRO A 143 -4.36 -39.94 -39.38
C PRO A 143 -5.77 -39.54 -39.81
N ALA A 144 -6.51 -40.56 -40.24
CA ALA A 144 -7.88 -40.41 -40.74
C ALA A 144 -8.69 -39.58 -39.75
N GLY A 145 -8.94 -38.31 -40.08
CA GLY A 145 -9.72 -37.45 -39.21
C GLY A 145 -9.65 -35.95 -39.48
N LEU A 146 -8.62 -35.46 -40.16
CA LEU A 146 -8.50 -34.01 -40.35
C LEU A 146 -8.63 -33.61 -41.83
N ARG A 147 -9.73 -34.00 -42.49
CA ARG A 147 -10.22 -33.23 -43.61
C ARG A 147 -10.66 -31.88 -43.03
N PRO A 148 -10.22 -30.73 -43.55
CA PRO A 148 -10.91 -29.47 -43.26
C PRO A 148 -12.30 -29.59 -43.89
N GLY A 149 -13.21 -30.21 -43.12
CA GLY A 149 -14.63 -30.24 -43.48
C GLY A 149 -15.04 -28.79 -43.67
N ARG A 150 -15.77 -28.53 -44.77
CA ARG A 150 -16.58 -27.31 -44.98
C ARG A 150 -17.66 -27.15 -43.91
N GLY A 151 -17.32 -27.43 -42.65
CA GLY A 151 -18.18 -27.45 -41.48
C GLY A 151 -17.77 -26.36 -40.49
N LEU A 152 -18.69 -25.92 -39.76
CA LEU A 152 -18.80 -25.07 -38.58
C LEU A 152 -17.54 -24.85 -37.69
N TRP A 153 -16.41 -25.49 -38.00
CA TRP A 153 -15.21 -25.52 -37.14
C TRP A 153 -14.51 -24.17 -36.91
N PRO A 154 -14.32 -23.28 -37.90
CA PRO A 154 -13.74 -21.96 -37.63
C PRO A 154 -14.66 -21.10 -36.76
N TRP A 155 -15.95 -21.22 -36.90
CA TRP A 155 -16.94 -20.51 -36.09
C TRP A 155 -16.99 -20.97 -34.65
N MET A 156 -16.79 -22.27 -34.40
CA MET A 156 -16.72 -22.80 -33.02
C MET A 156 -15.54 -22.21 -32.23
N HIS A 157 -14.38 -22.05 -32.85
CA HIS A 157 -13.22 -21.43 -32.16
C HIS A 157 -13.45 -19.95 -31.89
N ILE A 158 -14.10 -19.23 -32.81
CA ILE A 158 -14.45 -17.82 -32.60
C ILE A 158 -15.47 -17.67 -31.48
N VAL A 159 -16.52 -18.51 -31.48
CA VAL A 159 -17.55 -18.51 -30.43
C VAL A 159 -16.95 -18.90 -29.08
N ALA A 160 -16.16 -19.96 -29.02
CA ALA A 160 -15.48 -20.39 -27.78
C ALA A 160 -14.52 -19.30 -27.26
N GLY A 161 -13.74 -18.67 -28.15
CA GLY A 161 -12.84 -17.58 -27.81
C GLY A 161 -13.55 -16.33 -27.27
N THR A 162 -14.68 -15.96 -27.91
CA THR A 162 -15.52 -14.85 -27.42
C THR A 162 -16.16 -15.15 -26.07
N LEU A 163 -16.68 -16.34 -25.86
CA LEU A 163 -17.26 -16.75 -24.56
C LEU A 163 -16.20 -16.78 -23.46
N ALA A 164 -15.01 -17.33 -23.75
CA ALA A 164 -13.89 -17.33 -22.80
C ALA A 164 -13.45 -15.89 -22.47
N SER A 165 -13.34 -15.02 -23.47
CA SER A 165 -13.01 -13.60 -23.28
C SER A 165 -14.03 -12.86 -22.42
N LEU A 166 -15.33 -13.08 -22.66
CA LEU A 166 -16.41 -12.51 -21.86
C LEU A 166 -16.34 -13.01 -20.40
N LEU A 167 -16.11 -14.31 -20.19
CA LEU A 167 -15.99 -14.91 -18.86
C LEU A 167 -14.80 -14.31 -18.10
N VAL A 168 -13.63 -14.28 -18.71
CA VAL A 168 -12.41 -13.72 -18.09
C VAL A 168 -12.61 -12.24 -17.77
N SER A 169 -13.18 -11.46 -18.69
CA SER A 169 -13.47 -10.04 -18.48
C SER A 169 -14.47 -9.82 -17.35
N ALA A 170 -15.50 -10.66 -17.24
CA ALA A 170 -16.48 -10.59 -16.16
C ALA A 170 -15.87 -10.94 -14.81
N LEU A 171 -15.03 -11.99 -14.75
CA LEU A 171 -14.31 -12.39 -13.53
C LEU A 171 -13.34 -11.29 -13.08
N LEU A 172 -12.56 -10.72 -14.00
CA LEU A 172 -11.61 -9.65 -13.70
C LEU A 172 -12.33 -8.38 -13.23
N ALA A 173 -13.41 -8.00 -13.92
CA ALA A 173 -14.21 -6.85 -13.52
C ALA A 173 -14.84 -7.05 -12.13
N TRP A 174 -15.34 -8.23 -11.83
CA TRP A 174 -15.90 -8.57 -10.51
C TRP A 174 -14.81 -8.56 -9.43
N TYR A 175 -13.64 -9.16 -9.72
CA TYR A 175 -12.48 -9.22 -8.83
C TYR A 175 -11.98 -7.82 -8.45
N MET A 176 -11.97 -6.86 -9.40
CA MET A 176 -11.53 -5.49 -9.17
C MET A 176 -12.62 -4.60 -8.57
N ALA A 177 -13.87 -4.71 -9.07
CA ALA A 177 -14.93 -3.80 -8.67
C ALA A 177 -15.50 -4.08 -7.28
N ARG A 178 -15.46 -5.33 -6.80
CA ARG A 178 -16.04 -5.73 -5.51
C ARG A 178 -15.33 -5.06 -4.32
N PRO A 179 -13.99 -5.15 -4.17
CA PRO A 179 -13.30 -4.53 -3.03
C PRO A 179 -13.39 -2.99 -3.06
N ILE A 180 -13.34 -2.38 -4.24
CA ILE A 180 -13.49 -0.91 -4.37
C ILE A 180 -14.89 -0.46 -3.92
N ARG A 181 -15.93 -1.24 -4.21
CA ARG A 181 -17.29 -0.96 -3.72
C ARG A 181 -17.39 -1.11 -2.20
N ASN A 182 -16.77 -2.15 -1.63
CA ASN A 182 -16.73 -2.35 -0.20
C ASN A 182 -16.02 -1.17 0.50
N LEU A 183 -14.89 -0.74 -0.04
CA LEU A 183 -14.16 0.41 0.48
C LEU A 183 -15.00 1.69 0.38
N ARG A 184 -15.63 1.95 -0.76
CA ARG A 184 -16.53 3.09 -0.92
C ARG A 184 -17.69 3.07 0.09
N SER A 185 -18.33 1.91 0.28
CA SER A 185 -19.43 1.81 1.25
C SER A 185 -18.96 2.04 2.69
N ALA A 186 -17.72 1.65 3.03
CA ALA A 186 -17.12 1.92 4.32
C ALA A 186 -16.80 3.41 4.52
N PHE A 187 -16.26 4.09 3.49
CA PHE A 187 -16.10 5.55 3.52
C PHE A 187 -17.44 6.27 3.68
N ASP A 188 -18.48 5.85 2.95
CA ASP A 188 -19.82 6.42 3.09
C ASP A 188 -20.41 6.16 4.48
N ALA A 189 -20.12 5.01 5.09
CA ALA A 189 -20.52 4.71 6.47
C ALA A 189 -19.77 5.59 7.48
N ALA A 190 -18.45 5.71 7.33
CA ALA A 190 -17.61 6.57 8.17
C ALA A 190 -18.03 8.05 8.09
N ALA A 191 -18.37 8.56 6.89
CA ALA A 191 -18.87 9.92 6.69
C ALA A 191 -20.19 10.17 7.41
N ARG A 192 -21.00 9.13 7.64
CA ARG A 192 -22.24 9.21 8.45
C ARG A 192 -22.00 8.97 9.94
N GLY A 193 -20.75 8.79 10.36
CA GLY A 193 -20.37 8.58 11.76
C GLY A 193 -20.31 7.11 12.20
N HIS A 194 -20.57 6.15 11.30
CA HIS A 194 -20.44 4.72 11.59
C HIS A 194 -18.99 4.25 11.43
N LEU A 195 -18.17 4.55 12.42
CA LEU A 195 -16.72 4.26 12.40
C LEU A 195 -16.38 2.82 12.86
N GLU A 196 -17.38 2.04 13.27
CA GLU A 196 -17.22 0.63 13.63
C GLU A 196 -17.03 -0.31 12.43
N THR A 197 -17.35 0.18 11.22
CA THR A 197 -17.19 -0.59 9.97
C THR A 197 -15.73 -0.87 9.71
N ARG A 198 -15.38 -2.14 9.50
CA ARG A 198 -14.03 -2.60 9.12
C ARG A 198 -14.04 -3.19 7.73
N VAL A 199 -13.04 -2.82 6.94
CA VAL A 199 -12.89 -3.24 5.54
C VAL A 199 -11.91 -4.39 5.41
N GLY A 200 -10.90 -4.48 6.27
CA GLY A 200 -9.89 -5.54 6.25
C GLY A 200 -10.47 -6.96 6.15
N PRO A 201 -11.46 -7.36 6.97
CA PRO A 201 -12.10 -8.66 6.87
C PRO A 201 -12.80 -8.90 5.53
N LEU A 202 -13.30 -7.85 4.85
CA LEU A 202 -13.98 -7.92 3.56
C LEU A 202 -13.01 -8.06 2.38
N MET A 203 -11.71 -7.81 2.59
CA MET A 203 -10.64 -7.95 1.58
C MET A 203 -10.19 -9.40 1.41
N GLY A 204 -10.55 -10.31 2.33
CA GLY A 204 -10.21 -11.72 2.27
C GLY A 204 -8.70 -11.97 2.34
N ARG A 205 -8.19 -12.85 1.45
CA ARG A 205 -6.75 -13.22 1.40
C ARG A 205 -5.91 -12.38 0.43
N ARG A 206 -6.42 -11.25 -0.02
CA ARG A 206 -5.67 -10.35 -0.92
C ARG A 206 -4.42 -9.79 -0.23
N ARG A 207 -3.36 -9.61 -1.04
CA ARG A 207 -2.07 -9.03 -0.61
C ARG A 207 -1.59 -8.00 -1.64
N ASP A 208 -2.51 -7.15 -2.09
CA ASP A 208 -2.26 -6.09 -3.05
C ASP A 208 -2.51 -4.70 -2.43
N GLU A 209 -2.27 -3.65 -3.18
CA GLU A 209 -2.41 -2.25 -2.79
C GLU A 209 -3.84 -1.93 -2.31
N ILE A 210 -4.84 -2.64 -2.83
CA ILE A 210 -6.24 -2.46 -2.42
C ILE A 210 -6.46 -3.03 -1.01
N ALA A 211 -5.80 -4.14 -0.68
CA ALA A 211 -5.85 -4.70 0.67
C ALA A 211 -5.13 -3.82 1.68
N ASP A 212 -4.00 -3.20 1.29
CA ASP A 212 -3.28 -2.27 2.15
C ASP A 212 -4.08 -0.98 2.38
N LEU A 213 -4.74 -0.44 1.35
CA LEU A 213 -5.67 0.68 1.48
C LEU A 213 -6.84 0.35 2.44
N GLY A 214 -7.31 -0.91 2.44
CA GLY A 214 -8.31 -1.36 3.41
C GLY A 214 -7.81 -1.32 4.85
N LYS A 215 -6.56 -1.73 5.10
CA LYS A 215 -5.91 -1.64 6.43
C LYS A 215 -5.70 -0.19 6.86
N ASP A 216 -5.32 0.68 5.93
CA ASP A 216 -5.12 2.10 6.21
C ASP A 216 -6.44 2.77 6.57
N PHE A 217 -7.54 2.43 5.88
CA PHE A 217 -8.87 2.85 6.25
C PHE A 217 -9.24 2.39 7.67
N ASP A 218 -9.01 1.11 7.99
CA ASP A 218 -9.34 0.56 9.32
C ASP A 218 -8.55 1.27 10.43
N ARG A 219 -7.26 1.57 10.19
CA ARG A 219 -6.43 2.37 11.12
C ARG A 219 -6.96 3.79 11.32
N MET A 220 -7.31 4.45 10.21
CA MET A 220 -7.90 5.79 10.26
C MET A 220 -9.23 5.78 11.02
N ALA A 221 -10.11 4.82 10.72
CA ALA A 221 -11.41 4.70 11.40
C ALA A 221 -11.24 4.46 12.90
N GLU A 222 -10.26 3.62 13.30
CA GLU A 222 -9.94 3.39 14.70
C GLU A 222 -9.40 4.64 15.40
N GLN A 223 -8.52 5.40 14.76
CA GLN A 223 -8.02 6.67 15.30
C GLN A 223 -9.14 7.68 15.50
N LEU A 224 -10.03 7.82 14.49
CA LEU A 224 -11.20 8.70 14.60
C LEU A 224 -12.15 8.26 15.73
N GLN A 225 -12.40 6.95 15.86
CA GLN A 225 -13.20 6.43 16.98
C GLN A 225 -12.59 6.80 18.34
N ARG A 226 -11.27 6.61 18.51
CA ARG A 226 -10.56 6.96 19.75
C ARG A 226 -10.68 8.45 20.05
N LEU A 227 -10.47 9.30 19.04
CA LEU A 227 -10.60 10.76 19.20
C LEU A 227 -12.02 11.16 19.57
N MET A 228 -13.04 10.64 18.89
CA MET A 228 -14.46 10.94 19.23
C MET A 228 -14.86 10.41 20.60
N ALA A 229 -14.37 9.23 21.01
CA ALA A 229 -14.62 8.68 22.33
C ALA A 229 -13.97 9.55 23.42
N ALA A 230 -12.72 10.00 23.21
CA ALA A 230 -12.04 10.90 24.12
C ALA A 230 -12.77 12.26 24.25
N GLN A 231 -13.19 12.84 23.10
CA GLN A 231 -13.95 14.10 23.08
C GLN A 231 -15.30 13.97 23.81
N ARG A 232 -16.05 12.87 23.57
CA ARG A 232 -17.33 12.63 24.27
C ARG A 232 -17.10 12.40 25.78
N GLY A 233 -16.03 11.71 26.15
CA GLY A 233 -15.60 11.55 27.55
C GLY A 233 -15.36 12.90 28.18
N LEU A 234 -14.52 13.73 27.57
CA LEU A 234 -14.21 15.09 28.05
C LEU A 234 -15.49 15.92 28.27
N LEU A 235 -16.40 15.97 27.28
CA LEU A 235 -17.66 16.74 27.41
C LEU A 235 -18.54 16.22 28.54
N ARG A 236 -18.56 14.92 28.79
CA ARG A 236 -19.30 14.31 29.91
C ARG A 236 -18.69 14.74 31.23
N ASP A 237 -17.36 14.63 31.34
CA ASP A 237 -16.63 14.96 32.57
C ASP A 237 -16.76 16.46 32.89
N VAL A 238 -16.62 17.33 31.88
CA VAL A 238 -16.90 18.78 32.00
C VAL A 238 -18.33 19.04 32.55
N SER A 239 -19.32 18.34 31.98
CA SER A 239 -20.71 18.52 32.40
C SER A 239 -20.93 18.11 33.86
N HIS A 240 -20.25 17.04 34.29
CA HIS A 240 -20.29 16.57 35.69
C HIS A 240 -19.60 17.56 36.64
N GLU A 241 -18.40 18.02 36.28
CA GLU A 241 -17.61 18.93 37.10
C GLU A 241 -18.21 20.35 37.19
N LEU A 242 -18.96 20.79 36.17
CA LEU A 242 -19.70 22.04 36.21
C LEU A 242 -21.01 21.95 37.06
N ARG A 243 -21.67 20.78 37.00
CA ARG A 243 -22.97 20.62 37.70
C ARG A 243 -22.81 20.70 39.21
N SER A 244 -21.75 20.15 39.79
CA SER A 244 -21.53 20.13 41.23
C SER A 244 -21.37 21.54 41.86
N PRO A 245 -20.45 22.41 41.40
CA PRO A 245 -20.36 23.79 41.95
C PRO A 245 -21.59 24.62 41.65
N LEU A 246 -22.26 24.42 40.50
CA LEU A 246 -23.49 25.13 40.19
C LEU A 246 -24.63 24.77 41.17
N ALA A 247 -24.76 23.49 41.53
CA ALA A 247 -25.71 23.03 42.53
C ALA A 247 -25.42 23.63 43.91
N ARG A 248 -24.10 23.70 44.29
CA ARG A 248 -23.72 24.35 45.57
C ARG A 248 -23.95 25.84 45.57
N LEU A 249 -23.73 26.52 44.43
CA LEU A 249 -24.09 27.93 44.23
C LEU A 249 -25.60 28.14 44.41
N GLN A 250 -26.44 27.33 43.75
CA GLN A 250 -27.89 27.42 43.87
C GLN A 250 -28.35 27.18 45.31
N ALA A 251 -27.78 26.21 46.00
CA ALA A 251 -28.08 25.94 47.41
C ALA A 251 -27.69 27.14 48.31
N ALA A 252 -26.51 27.74 48.08
CA ALA A 252 -26.07 28.93 48.85
C ALA A 252 -27.01 30.15 48.61
N ILE A 253 -27.46 30.36 47.36
CA ILE A 253 -28.43 31.39 47.03
C ILE A 253 -29.78 31.09 47.69
N GLY A 254 -30.20 29.82 47.74
CA GLY A 254 -31.44 29.42 48.46
C GLY A 254 -31.36 29.74 49.94
N LEU A 255 -30.26 29.41 50.60
CA LEU A 255 -30.01 29.72 52.02
C LEU A 255 -29.97 31.23 52.27
N LEU A 256 -29.29 31.98 51.41
CA LEU A 256 -29.24 33.46 51.47
C LEU A 256 -30.65 34.09 51.50
N ARG A 257 -31.61 33.49 50.81
CA ARG A 257 -33.00 33.97 50.74
C ARG A 257 -33.83 33.58 51.95
N GLN A 258 -33.44 32.53 52.69
CA GLN A 258 -34.22 31.95 53.76
C GLN A 258 -33.82 32.46 55.16
N ASP A 259 -32.52 32.71 55.40
CA ASP A 259 -32.01 33.08 56.69
C ASP A 259 -31.09 34.32 56.61
N PRO A 260 -31.52 35.45 57.16
CA PRO A 260 -30.75 36.70 57.25
C PRO A 260 -29.39 36.52 58.03
N ASN A 261 -29.34 35.60 58.99
CA ASN A 261 -28.16 35.41 59.81
C ASN A 261 -27.05 34.63 59.09
N GLU A 262 -27.37 33.94 57.96
CA GLU A 262 -26.43 33.19 57.16
C GLU A 262 -25.90 33.96 55.92
N HIS A 263 -26.17 35.28 55.84
CA HIS A 263 -25.85 36.11 54.65
C HIS A 263 -24.36 36.11 54.35
N GLU A 264 -23.50 36.42 55.33
CA GLU A 264 -22.03 36.49 55.12
C GLU A 264 -21.45 35.14 54.70
N ARG A 265 -21.88 34.06 55.36
CA ARG A 265 -21.40 32.68 55.03
C ARG A 265 -21.85 32.24 53.64
N SER A 266 -23.09 32.55 53.28
CA SER A 266 -23.64 32.22 51.97
C SER A 266 -22.98 33.04 50.85
N LEU A 267 -22.73 34.33 51.06
CA LEU A 267 -21.98 35.18 50.14
C LEU A 267 -20.54 34.67 49.95
N ALA A 268 -19.82 34.40 51.04
CA ALA A 268 -18.48 33.85 50.97
C ALA A 268 -18.43 32.46 50.25
N ARG A 269 -19.49 31.67 50.38
CA ARG A 269 -19.62 30.38 49.67
C ARG A 269 -19.90 30.59 48.19
N ILE A 270 -20.76 31.52 47.83
CA ILE A 270 -21.05 31.90 46.44
C ILE A 270 -19.77 32.38 45.75
N GLU A 271 -19.01 33.26 46.42
CA GLU A 271 -17.79 33.83 45.90
C GLU A 271 -16.73 32.73 45.65
N ARG A 272 -16.52 31.84 46.62
CA ARG A 272 -15.60 30.69 46.44
C ARG A 272 -15.99 29.78 45.29
N GLU A 273 -17.28 29.45 45.15
CA GLU A 273 -17.73 28.57 44.03
C GLU A 273 -17.64 29.29 42.69
N ALA A 274 -17.85 30.62 42.64
CA ALA A 274 -17.68 31.42 41.41
C ALA A 274 -16.23 31.49 40.99
N VAL A 275 -15.28 31.72 41.91
CA VAL A 275 -13.82 31.66 41.63
C VAL A 275 -13.46 30.29 41.13
N ARG A 276 -13.90 29.22 41.79
CA ARG A 276 -13.62 27.84 41.37
C ARG A 276 -14.16 27.51 39.97
N LEU A 277 -15.35 27.99 39.62
CA LEU A 277 -15.89 27.84 38.25
C LEU A 277 -15.06 28.58 37.23
N ASN A 278 -14.58 29.79 37.54
CA ASN A 278 -13.75 30.56 36.64
C ASN A 278 -12.39 29.90 36.43
N GLU A 279 -11.79 29.31 37.46
CA GLU A 279 -10.57 28.50 37.38
C GLU A 279 -10.76 27.27 36.44
N LEU A 280 -11.85 26.51 36.62
CA LEU A 280 -12.20 25.38 35.80
C LEU A 280 -12.33 25.77 34.30
N VAL A 281 -13.05 26.86 34.02
CA VAL A 281 -13.19 27.37 32.65
C VAL A 281 -11.85 27.79 32.07
N GLY A 282 -10.99 28.45 32.87
CA GLY A 282 -9.64 28.86 32.46
C GLY A 282 -8.72 27.67 32.14
N GLU A 283 -8.79 26.58 32.93
CA GLU A 283 -8.05 25.33 32.67
C GLU A 283 -8.58 24.64 31.40
N LEU A 284 -9.88 24.54 31.22
CA LEU A 284 -10.50 23.98 30.02
C LEU A 284 -10.12 24.73 28.75
N LEU A 285 -10.15 26.05 28.76
CA LEU A 285 -9.75 26.87 27.62
C LEU A 285 -8.26 26.68 27.30
N THR A 286 -7.42 26.53 28.33
CA THR A 286 -6.00 26.25 28.14
C THR A 286 -5.78 24.88 27.49
N LEU A 287 -6.45 23.85 28.00
CA LEU A 287 -6.39 22.50 27.42
C LEU A 287 -6.88 22.49 25.96
N ALA A 288 -8.02 23.13 25.70
CA ALA A 288 -8.57 23.22 24.34
C ALA A 288 -7.63 23.94 23.36
N ARG A 289 -6.96 25.01 23.78
CA ARG A 289 -5.94 25.70 22.96
C ARG A 289 -4.72 24.84 22.70
N LEU A 290 -4.27 24.07 23.70
CA LEU A 290 -3.16 23.12 23.53
C LEU A 290 -3.51 21.98 22.58
N ASP A 291 -4.76 21.47 22.64
CA ASP A 291 -5.22 20.36 21.77
C ASP A 291 -5.49 20.78 20.32
N SER A 292 -5.94 22.03 20.10
CA SER A 292 -6.26 22.50 18.74
C SER A 292 -5.04 22.75 17.86
N GLY A 293 -3.83 22.64 18.39
CA GLY A 293 -2.61 22.96 17.64
C GLY A 293 -2.52 24.43 17.21
N SER A 294 -3.42 25.28 17.70
CA SER A 294 -3.42 26.73 17.41
C SER A 294 -2.28 27.48 18.07
N ILE A 295 -1.49 26.78 18.86
CA ILE A 295 -0.25 27.28 19.42
C ILE A 295 0.84 27.00 18.39
N THR A 296 1.15 28.00 17.61
CA THR A 296 2.32 28.02 16.69
C THR A 296 3.59 27.66 17.43
N GLU A 297 4.57 27.06 16.74
CA GLU A 297 5.83 26.60 17.33
C GLU A 297 6.44 27.58 18.32
N PRO A 298 7.09 27.09 19.38
CA PRO A 298 7.76 27.91 20.37
C PRO A 298 8.90 28.69 19.70
N SER A 299 8.93 30.00 19.90
CA SER A 299 9.83 30.89 19.13
C SER A 299 10.89 31.62 19.96
N GLU A 300 10.84 31.56 21.27
CA GLU A 300 11.77 32.27 22.14
C GLU A 300 12.70 31.34 22.92
N LYS A 301 13.93 31.76 23.10
CA LYS A 301 14.90 31.09 23.95
C LYS A 301 14.63 31.49 25.40
N ILE A 302 14.38 30.51 26.25
CA ILE A 302 13.94 30.70 27.62
C ILE A 302 14.97 30.02 28.51
N GLU A 303 15.35 30.69 29.59
CA GLU A 303 16.15 30.09 30.69
C GLU A 303 15.20 29.38 31.65
N LEU A 304 15.25 28.04 31.62
CA LEU A 304 14.35 27.19 32.42
C LEU A 304 14.63 27.33 33.93
N SER A 305 15.87 27.57 34.30
CA SER A 305 16.29 27.83 35.69
C SER A 305 15.56 29.02 36.31
N ASP A 306 15.31 30.09 35.51
CA ASP A 306 14.64 31.28 36.02
C ASP A 306 13.15 30.95 36.32
N ILE A 307 12.49 30.23 35.40
CA ILE A 307 11.10 29.79 35.61
C ILE A 307 10.98 28.89 36.85
N VAL A 308 11.91 27.95 36.99
CA VAL A 308 11.90 27.02 38.12
C VAL A 308 12.17 27.77 39.46
N ALA A 309 13.07 28.76 39.46
CA ALA A 309 13.36 29.59 40.60
C ALA A 309 12.14 30.41 41.07
N ASP A 310 11.47 31.11 40.11
CA ASP A 310 10.27 31.89 40.36
C ASP A 310 9.14 31.03 40.95
N ILE A 311 8.89 29.87 40.35
CA ILE A 311 7.87 28.92 40.85
C ILE A 311 8.23 28.40 42.23
N ALA A 312 9.52 28.10 42.48
CA ALA A 312 9.97 27.59 43.75
C ALA A 312 9.83 28.66 44.88
N GLU A 313 10.08 29.95 44.59
CA GLU A 313 9.87 31.05 45.51
C GLU A 313 8.41 31.21 45.90
N ASP A 314 7.48 31.26 44.93
CA ASP A 314 6.05 31.35 45.16
C ASP A 314 5.51 30.13 45.91
N ALA A 315 5.94 28.93 45.52
CA ALA A 315 5.53 27.68 46.13
C ALA A 315 6.07 27.50 47.56
N LYS A 316 7.21 28.10 47.89
CA LYS A 316 7.78 28.07 49.26
C LYS A 316 6.89 28.82 50.23
N PHE A 317 6.36 29.97 49.84
CA PHE A 317 5.41 30.75 50.66
C PHE A 317 4.13 29.94 50.91
N GLU A 318 3.57 29.29 49.91
CA GLU A 318 2.39 28.43 50.07
C GLU A 318 2.68 27.21 50.96
N ALA A 319 3.86 26.60 50.81
CA ALA A 319 4.31 25.45 51.62
C ALA A 319 4.38 25.83 53.10
N GLU A 320 5.04 26.93 53.44
CA GLU A 320 5.22 27.41 54.82
C GLU A 320 3.86 27.67 55.49
N THR A 321 2.92 28.29 54.77
CA THR A 321 1.57 28.54 55.28
C THR A 321 0.82 27.26 55.62
N SER A 322 1.12 26.15 54.90
CA SER A 322 0.50 24.83 55.09
C SER A 322 1.31 23.85 55.92
N GLY A 323 2.38 24.32 56.59
CA GLY A 323 3.26 23.49 57.42
C GLY A 323 4.08 22.45 56.64
N ARG A 324 4.36 22.73 55.38
CA ARG A 324 5.17 21.88 54.47
C ARG A 324 6.49 22.57 54.15
N LEU A 325 7.42 21.83 53.60
CA LEU A 325 8.73 22.35 53.19
C LEU A 325 8.86 22.22 51.66
N LEU A 326 9.64 23.12 51.08
CA LEU A 326 10.05 23.02 49.67
C LEU A 326 11.58 23.18 49.60
N GLU A 327 12.25 22.21 48.98
CA GLU A 327 13.68 22.17 48.83
C GLU A 327 14.06 22.24 47.36
N LEU A 328 14.82 23.26 46.98
CA LEU A 328 15.46 23.35 45.66
C LEU A 328 16.88 22.75 45.79
N SER A 329 17.02 21.48 45.39
CA SER A 329 18.26 20.72 45.64
C SER A 329 19.35 20.98 44.59
N THR A 330 18.96 21.18 43.33
CA THR A 330 19.86 21.48 42.21
C THR A 330 19.15 22.40 41.25
N LEU A 331 19.89 23.42 40.77
CA LEU A 331 19.36 24.36 39.73
C LEU A 331 20.49 24.69 38.77
N GLU A 332 20.61 23.86 37.72
CA GLU A 332 21.57 24.10 36.64
C GLU A 332 20.93 25.01 35.60
N SER A 333 21.74 25.91 35.01
CA SER A 333 21.30 26.75 33.89
C SER A 333 20.96 25.87 32.67
N ALA A 334 19.75 26.01 32.16
CA ALA A 334 19.24 25.21 31.04
C ALA A 334 18.35 26.06 30.15
N ALA A 335 18.86 26.41 28.97
CA ALA A 335 18.10 27.13 27.97
C ALA A 335 17.31 26.17 27.10
N VAL A 336 16.03 26.45 26.91
CA VAL A 336 15.09 25.69 26.05
C VAL A 336 14.36 26.63 25.11
N PHE A 337 13.88 26.12 23.97
CA PHE A 337 12.97 26.88 23.11
C PHE A 337 11.52 26.66 23.54
N GLY A 338 10.78 27.76 23.75
CA GLY A 338 9.40 27.59 24.19
C GLY A 338 8.61 28.90 24.40
N ARG A 339 7.47 28.73 25.03
CA ARG A 339 6.64 29.85 25.54
C ARG A 339 6.71 29.84 27.06
N SER A 340 7.29 30.90 27.60
CA SER A 340 7.52 31.03 29.05
C SER A 340 6.25 30.78 29.86
N GLN A 341 5.13 31.38 29.49
CA GLN A 341 3.86 31.23 30.18
C GLN A 341 3.32 29.79 30.22
N LEU A 342 3.52 29.02 29.14
CA LEU A 342 3.05 27.62 29.08
C LEU A 342 3.95 26.70 29.91
N LEU A 343 5.27 26.90 29.84
CA LEU A 343 6.23 26.13 30.65
C LEU A 343 6.05 26.46 32.12
N HIS A 344 5.92 27.76 32.49
CA HIS A 344 5.62 28.17 33.86
C HIS A 344 4.37 27.46 34.38
N ARG A 345 3.25 27.55 33.67
CA ARG A 345 1.98 26.92 34.06
C ARG A 345 2.08 25.39 34.16
N ALA A 346 2.85 24.76 33.26
CA ALA A 346 3.05 23.32 33.30
C ALA A 346 3.81 22.87 34.56
N ILE A 347 4.91 23.58 34.87
CA ILE A 347 5.74 23.27 36.02
C ILE A 347 5.00 23.62 37.33
N GLU A 348 4.35 24.79 37.38
CA GLU A 348 3.51 25.20 38.50
C GLU A 348 2.42 24.15 38.82
N ASN A 349 1.73 23.62 37.81
CA ASN A 349 0.72 22.58 38.02
C ASN A 349 1.32 21.32 38.69
N VAL A 350 2.53 20.92 38.30
CA VAL A 350 3.20 19.76 38.88
C VAL A 350 3.65 20.06 40.32
N VAL A 351 4.23 21.24 40.56
CA VAL A 351 4.69 21.65 41.88
C VAL A 351 3.52 21.80 42.87
N ARG A 352 2.42 22.46 42.47
CA ARG A 352 1.20 22.59 43.27
C ARG A 352 0.57 21.23 43.57
N ASN A 353 0.60 20.31 42.62
CA ASN A 353 0.14 18.94 42.81
C ASN A 353 1.03 18.23 43.89
N ALA A 354 2.32 18.33 43.77
CA ALA A 354 3.27 17.78 44.78
C ALA A 354 3.03 18.34 46.16
N LEU A 355 2.89 19.68 46.31
CA LEU A 355 2.58 20.33 47.58
C LEU A 355 1.22 19.89 48.13
N GLN A 356 0.21 19.74 47.28
CA GLN A 356 -1.12 19.36 47.75
C GLN A 356 -1.16 17.99 48.39
N TYR A 357 -0.39 17.02 47.87
CA TYR A 357 -0.43 15.64 48.36
C TYR A 357 0.67 15.32 49.39
N THR A 358 1.70 16.16 49.54
CA THR A 358 2.72 16.04 50.56
C THR A 358 2.13 16.25 51.97
N PRO A 359 2.35 15.35 52.93
CA PRO A 359 1.92 15.56 54.32
C PRO A 359 2.62 16.75 54.98
N PRO A 360 1.96 17.43 55.95
CA PRO A 360 2.64 18.43 56.79
C PRO A 360 3.91 17.86 57.45
N GLY A 361 4.96 18.68 57.58
CA GLY A 361 6.24 18.29 58.14
C GLY A 361 7.18 17.56 57.18
N THR A 362 6.77 17.34 55.93
CA THR A 362 7.63 16.75 54.88
C THR A 362 7.93 17.75 53.75
N ALA A 363 8.95 17.46 52.96
CA ALA A 363 9.45 18.37 51.93
C ALA A 363 9.08 17.90 50.52
N VAL A 364 8.71 18.86 49.64
CA VAL A 364 8.73 18.67 48.17
C VAL A 364 10.13 19.05 47.68
N ARG A 365 10.76 18.17 46.94
CA ARG A 365 12.08 18.40 46.37
C ARG A 365 12.01 18.70 44.89
N ILE A 366 12.66 19.79 44.46
CA ILE A 366 12.76 20.20 43.05
C ILE A 366 14.25 20.16 42.68
N ALA A 367 14.58 19.56 41.54
CA ALA A 367 15.91 19.54 40.96
C ALA A 367 15.85 19.76 39.47
N LEU A 368 16.63 20.70 38.94
CA LEU A 368 16.86 20.91 37.51
C LEU A 368 18.31 20.58 37.20
N ALA A 369 18.55 19.62 36.38
CA ALA A 369 19.84 19.18 35.90
C ALA A 369 19.90 19.13 34.37
N VAL A 370 21.10 19.19 33.80
CA VAL A 370 21.32 19.07 32.37
C VAL A 370 21.90 17.68 32.10
N ASP A 371 21.26 16.94 31.21
CA ASP A 371 21.81 15.71 30.63
C ASP A 371 22.53 16.05 29.30
N PRO A 372 23.87 16.21 29.33
CA PRO A 372 24.63 16.64 28.15
C PRO A 372 24.67 15.53 27.07
N LEU A 373 24.53 14.26 27.45
CA LEU A 373 24.56 13.14 26.49
C LEU A 373 23.27 13.07 25.70
N ALA A 374 22.14 13.31 26.37
CA ALA A 374 20.82 13.31 25.70
C ALA A 374 20.42 14.70 25.17
N SER A 375 21.19 15.76 25.44
CA SER A 375 20.88 17.15 25.11
C SER A 375 19.50 17.58 25.64
N HIS A 376 19.21 17.23 26.90
CA HIS A 376 17.96 17.57 27.57
C HIS A 376 18.16 18.26 28.90
N ALA A 377 17.30 19.24 29.20
CA ALA A 377 17.07 19.69 30.57
C ALA A 377 16.14 18.69 31.26
N VAL A 378 16.51 18.24 32.43
CA VAL A 378 15.75 17.25 33.21
C VAL A 378 15.31 17.91 34.52
N LEU A 379 14.02 18.22 34.64
CA LEU A 379 13.40 18.73 35.85
C LEU A 379 12.71 17.58 36.58
N THR A 380 13.10 17.38 37.84
CA THR A 380 12.54 16.36 38.73
C THR A 380 11.82 17.03 39.88
N ILE A 381 10.58 16.65 40.13
CA ILE A 381 9.78 17.11 41.27
C ILE A 381 9.39 15.85 42.06
N GLU A 382 9.74 15.79 43.34
CA GLU A 382 9.52 14.63 44.19
C GLU A 382 8.73 15.04 45.43
N ASP A 383 7.65 14.34 45.71
CA ASP A 383 6.79 14.53 46.87
C ASP A 383 6.86 13.32 47.81
N HIS A 384 6.30 13.47 49.02
CA HIS A 384 6.19 12.43 50.04
C HIS A 384 4.72 12.02 50.25
N GLY A 385 3.88 12.17 49.23
CA GLY A 385 2.48 11.81 49.26
C GLY A 385 2.23 10.31 49.34
N PRO A 386 0.96 9.88 49.23
CA PRO A 386 0.61 8.45 49.30
C PRO A 386 1.01 7.69 48.04
N GLY A 387 1.51 8.37 46.98
CA GLY A 387 1.76 7.76 45.66
C GLY A 387 0.44 7.48 44.92
N ILE A 388 0.58 6.80 43.79
CA ILE A 388 -0.55 6.42 42.90
C ILE A 388 -0.48 4.91 42.67
N PRO A 389 -1.59 4.15 42.76
CA PRO A 389 -1.59 2.74 42.40
C PRO A 389 -0.98 2.49 40.99
N GLU A 390 -0.20 1.41 40.82
CA GLU A 390 0.53 1.17 39.58
C GLU A 390 -0.37 1.06 38.34
N ASP A 391 -1.56 0.47 38.50
CA ASP A 391 -2.56 0.34 37.45
C ASP A 391 -3.21 1.69 37.09
N GLU A 392 -3.13 2.69 37.98
CA GLU A 392 -3.67 4.05 37.74
C GLU A 392 -2.62 5.02 37.19
N LEU A 393 -1.30 4.74 37.31
CA LEU A 393 -0.23 5.63 36.86
C LEU A 393 -0.36 6.01 35.38
N ALA A 394 -0.70 5.07 34.52
CA ALA A 394 -0.87 5.30 33.10
C ALA A 394 -2.01 6.27 32.77
N ASN A 395 -2.99 6.41 33.68
CA ASN A 395 -4.15 7.25 33.52
C ASN A 395 -4.00 8.64 34.17
N SER A 396 -2.96 8.87 34.96
CA SER A 396 -2.79 10.06 35.79
C SER A 396 -2.71 11.38 35.01
N PHE A 397 -2.36 11.32 33.75
CA PHE A 397 -2.35 12.48 32.86
C PHE A 397 -3.64 12.67 32.05
N ARG A 398 -4.68 11.84 32.27
CA ARG A 398 -5.96 12.05 31.61
C ARG A 398 -6.72 13.23 32.23
N PRO A 399 -7.38 14.06 31.43
CA PRO A 399 -8.24 15.11 31.97
C PRO A 399 -9.26 14.53 32.95
N PHE A 400 -9.51 15.26 34.04
CA PHE A 400 -10.44 14.91 35.14
C PHE A 400 -10.09 13.62 35.91
N PHE A 401 -8.92 13.04 35.66
CA PHE A 401 -8.49 11.87 36.42
C PHE A 401 -8.08 12.27 37.85
N ARG A 402 -8.53 11.49 38.81
CA ARG A 402 -8.13 11.57 40.22
C ARG A 402 -7.82 10.16 40.71
N ALA A 403 -6.64 9.99 41.27
CA ALA A 403 -6.24 8.70 41.85
C ALA A 403 -7.16 8.31 43.01
N SER A 404 -7.41 7.02 43.16
CA SER A 404 -8.23 6.47 44.26
C SER A 404 -7.61 6.77 45.64
N SER A 405 -6.29 7.00 45.69
CA SER A 405 -5.54 7.41 46.89
C SER A 405 -5.64 8.90 47.20
N ALA A 406 -6.25 9.71 46.31
CA ALA A 406 -6.32 11.16 46.50
C ALA A 406 -7.38 11.57 47.53
N PRO A 407 -7.11 12.47 48.49
CA PRO A 407 -8.10 12.97 49.40
C PRO A 407 -9.17 13.78 48.70
N ASP A 408 -10.42 13.73 49.22
CA ASP A 408 -11.55 14.44 48.65
C ASP A 408 -11.37 15.97 48.69
N GLY A 409 -11.67 16.62 47.55
CA GLY A 409 -12.06 18.02 47.53
C GLY A 409 -11.15 19.06 46.87
N LYS A 410 -9.92 18.77 46.47
CA LYS A 410 -9.03 19.79 45.86
C LYS A 410 -8.66 19.45 44.41
N GLY A 411 -8.90 20.42 43.50
CA GLY A 411 -8.52 20.32 42.07
C GLY A 411 -9.52 19.58 41.18
N PHE A 412 -9.51 19.92 39.91
CA PHE A 412 -10.42 19.34 38.88
C PHE A 412 -9.80 18.16 38.12
N GLY A 413 -8.54 17.81 38.44
CA GLY A 413 -7.82 16.76 37.70
C GLY A 413 -7.39 17.17 36.28
N LEU A 414 -7.29 18.47 36.02
CA LEU A 414 -6.87 19.03 34.73
C LEU A 414 -5.39 19.44 34.72
N GLY A 415 -4.82 19.79 35.87
CA GLY A 415 -3.46 20.35 35.98
C GLY A 415 -2.37 19.46 35.35
N LEU A 416 -2.37 18.15 35.67
CA LEU A 416 -1.40 17.21 35.10
C LEU A 416 -1.62 16.96 33.58
N ALA A 417 -2.86 16.98 33.13
CA ALA A 417 -3.18 16.89 31.70
C ALA A 417 -2.68 18.12 30.94
N ILE A 418 -2.87 19.32 31.50
CA ILE A 418 -2.34 20.55 30.94
C ILE A 418 -0.79 20.53 30.94
N ALA A 419 -0.17 20.10 32.03
CA ALA A 419 1.28 19.98 32.12
C ALA A 419 1.82 19.05 31.04
N ARG A 420 1.26 17.86 30.90
CA ARG A 420 1.66 16.91 29.85
C ARG A 420 1.54 17.54 28.47
N ARG A 421 0.39 18.13 28.16
CA ARG A 421 0.14 18.69 26.84
C ARG A 421 1.05 19.88 26.53
N ALA A 422 1.31 20.73 27.50
CA ALA A 422 2.25 21.83 27.35
C ALA A 422 3.68 21.32 27.08
N ILE A 423 4.15 20.32 27.83
CA ILE A 423 5.47 19.72 27.61
C ILE A 423 5.56 19.03 26.25
N GLU A 424 4.52 18.31 25.80
CA GLU A 424 4.46 17.68 24.47
C GLU A 424 4.54 18.72 23.32
N VAL A 425 3.90 19.87 23.47
CA VAL A 425 3.99 20.99 22.51
C VAL A 425 5.42 21.55 22.40
N HIS A 426 6.20 21.44 23.48
CA HIS A 426 7.61 21.81 23.53
C HIS A 426 8.56 20.65 23.17
N HIS A 427 8.06 19.59 22.52
CA HIS A 427 8.80 18.39 22.14
C HIS A 427 9.47 17.68 23.33
N GLY A 428 8.99 17.94 24.54
CA GLY A 428 9.45 17.30 25.76
C GLY A 428 8.65 16.04 26.09
N THR A 429 9.06 15.41 27.18
CA THR A 429 8.35 14.27 27.76
C THR A 429 8.14 14.49 29.26
N ILE A 430 7.02 14.03 29.78
CA ILE A 430 6.72 14.00 31.21
C ILE A 430 6.36 12.58 31.60
N ALA A 431 6.96 12.12 32.72
CA ALA A 431 6.73 10.80 33.25
C ALA A 431 6.58 10.89 34.76
N MET A 432 5.87 9.95 35.36
CA MET A 432 5.79 9.83 36.83
C MET A 432 6.01 8.40 37.28
N GLN A 433 6.54 8.27 38.46
CA GLN A 433 6.81 6.98 39.10
C GLN A 433 6.69 7.10 40.63
N ASN A 434 6.23 6.05 41.27
CA ASN A 434 6.26 5.98 42.73
C ASN A 434 7.70 5.88 43.23
N VAL A 435 7.99 6.52 44.37
CA VAL A 435 9.27 6.47 45.06
C VAL A 435 9.19 5.45 46.20
N ALA A 436 10.26 4.69 46.40
CA ALA A 436 10.36 3.74 47.51
C ALA A 436 10.23 4.48 48.86
N GLY A 437 9.24 4.09 49.69
CA GLY A 437 9.02 4.69 50.99
C GLY A 437 7.89 5.74 51.04
N ASN A 438 6.99 5.73 50.09
CA ASN A 438 5.90 6.64 49.82
C ASN A 438 6.33 7.95 49.17
N GLY A 439 5.60 8.32 48.11
CA GLY A 439 5.80 9.54 47.33
C GLY A 439 5.69 9.31 45.84
N LEU A 440 5.64 10.40 45.14
CA LEU A 440 5.60 10.42 43.66
C LEU A 440 6.74 11.28 43.14
N ARG A 441 7.42 10.79 42.11
CA ARG A 441 8.42 11.54 41.37
C ARG A 441 7.88 11.82 39.98
N VAL A 442 7.81 13.10 39.62
CA VAL A 442 7.50 13.56 38.28
C VAL A 442 8.79 14.03 37.62
N THR A 443 9.08 13.50 36.43
CA THR A 443 10.27 13.87 35.64
C THR A 443 9.82 14.49 34.34
N ILE A 444 10.25 15.73 34.09
CA ILE A 444 10.03 16.47 32.83
C ILE A 444 11.37 16.56 32.11
N LYS A 445 11.39 16.22 30.83
CA LYS A 445 12.56 16.35 29.99
C LYS A 445 12.21 17.28 28.81
N LEU A 446 13.01 18.31 28.62
CA LEU A 446 12.86 19.27 27.54
C LEU A 446 14.14 19.32 26.71
N PRO A 447 14.07 19.40 25.37
CA PRO A 447 15.25 19.53 24.54
C PRO A 447 15.92 20.87 24.81
N LEU A 448 17.26 20.85 24.96
CA LEU A 448 18.06 22.07 25.13
C LEU A 448 18.04 22.89 23.84
N ALA A 449 18.04 24.20 23.97
CA ALA A 449 18.27 25.09 22.85
C ALA A 449 19.69 24.84 22.32
N ALA A 450 19.81 24.47 21.05
CA ALA A 450 21.11 24.36 20.43
C ALA A 450 21.86 25.68 20.56
N SER A 451 23.14 25.59 20.93
CA SER A 451 24.04 26.75 21.13
C SER A 451 24.21 27.57 19.87
#